data_aad74ed80e9c67ecf7c3ab244a417f80
#
_entry.id   aad74ed80e9c67ecf7c3ab244a417f80
#
_cell.length_a   1.000
_cell.length_b   1.000
_cell.length_c   1.000
_cell.angle_alpha   90.00
_cell.angle_beta   90.00
_cell.angle_gamma   90.00
#
_symmetry.space_group_name_H-M   'P 1'
#
loop_
_entity.id
_entity.type
_entity.pdbx_description
1 polymer ?
#
loop_
_entity_poly.entity_id
_entity_poly.type
_entity_poly.pdbx_seq_one_letter_code
_entity_poly.pdbx_strand_id
1 'polypeptide(L)'
;MELTSKQKGNLTELQCLTAFIAEGCGVSIPYGDNSKYDFIADINGKLLKIQVKTSSLKNEDAIKFSCRTTHVNCAGVKNERYSADEIDFFATYWDNKCYLIPVAECSVEKTLRFVPPRNGQTKGISFAAEYELAKQLSKIGGSN
;
A
#
# COMPACT_ATOMS: atom_id res chain seq x y z
N MET A 1 -5.80 -7.84 23.91
CA MET A 1 -4.33 -7.74 23.83
C MET A 1 -3.96 -6.74 22.73
N GLU A 2 -3.11 -5.81 23.07
CA GLU A 2 -2.66 -4.82 22.11
C GLU A 2 -1.46 -5.35 21.32
N LEU A 3 -1.51 -5.19 20.00
CA LEU A 3 -0.44 -5.64 19.12
C LEU A 3 0.70 -4.63 19.08
N THR A 4 1.93 -5.12 19.01
CA THR A 4 3.10 -4.26 18.76
C THR A 4 3.07 -3.75 17.31
N SER A 5 3.88 -2.73 17.01
CA SER A 5 3.98 -2.21 15.63
C SER A 5 4.40 -3.30 14.65
N LYS A 6 5.33 -4.15 15.04
CA LYS A 6 5.78 -5.26 14.19
C LYS A 6 4.66 -6.26 13.93
N GLN A 7 3.89 -6.60 14.97
CA GLN A 7 2.76 -7.50 14.81
C GLN A 7 1.68 -6.90 13.92
N LYS A 8 1.40 -5.60 14.07
CA LYS A 8 0.46 -4.88 13.20
C LYS A 8 0.91 -4.93 11.74
N GLY A 9 2.21 -4.71 11.50
CA GLY A 9 2.77 -4.79 10.16
C GLY A 9 2.63 -6.18 9.55
N ASN A 10 2.93 -7.22 10.33
CA ASN A 10 2.78 -8.59 9.86
C ASN A 10 1.32 -8.92 9.56
N LEU A 11 0.40 -8.48 10.42
CA LEU A 11 -1.02 -8.70 10.20
C LEU A 11 -1.49 -8.01 8.92
N THR A 12 -1.12 -6.74 8.72
CA THR A 12 -1.48 -5.98 7.53
C THR A 12 -0.98 -6.67 6.27
N GLU A 13 0.25 -7.17 6.29
CA GLU A 13 0.82 -7.89 5.15
C GLU A 13 0.00 -9.15 4.81
N LEU A 14 -0.35 -9.94 5.81
CA LEU A 14 -1.17 -11.15 5.60
C LEU A 14 -2.57 -10.82 5.11
N GLN A 15 -3.17 -9.73 5.61
CA GLN A 15 -4.48 -9.28 5.15
C GLN A 15 -4.43 -8.85 3.68
N CYS A 16 -3.38 -8.15 3.28
CA CYS A 16 -3.19 -7.75 1.88
C CYS A 16 -2.96 -8.98 0.99
N LEU A 17 -2.10 -9.92 1.42
CA LEU A 17 -1.87 -11.15 0.68
C LEU A 17 -3.18 -11.92 0.46
N THR A 18 -3.97 -12.07 1.51
CA THR A 18 -5.26 -12.75 1.44
C THR A 18 -6.18 -12.05 0.44
N ALA A 19 -6.23 -10.72 0.48
CA ALA A 19 -7.08 -9.95 -0.43
C ALA A 19 -6.67 -10.15 -1.89
N PHE A 20 -5.36 -10.14 -2.19
CA PHE A 20 -4.87 -10.36 -3.55
C PHE A 20 -5.22 -11.78 -4.04
N ILE A 21 -5.03 -12.78 -3.19
CA ILE A 21 -5.36 -14.17 -3.53
C ILE A 21 -6.86 -14.31 -3.78
N ALA A 22 -7.69 -13.66 -2.96
CA ALA A 22 -9.14 -13.70 -3.12
C ALA A 22 -9.60 -13.07 -4.45
N GLU A 23 -8.84 -12.11 -4.97
CA GLU A 23 -9.10 -11.51 -6.29
C GLU A 23 -8.54 -12.32 -7.45
N GLY A 24 -7.94 -13.47 -7.18
CA GLY A 24 -7.40 -14.35 -8.22
C GLY A 24 -5.97 -14.07 -8.63
N CYS A 25 -5.25 -13.23 -7.90
CA CYS A 25 -3.85 -12.96 -8.21
C CYS A 25 -2.95 -14.07 -7.68
N GLY A 26 -1.92 -14.44 -8.46
CA GLY A 26 -0.82 -15.22 -7.94
C GLY A 26 0.05 -14.33 -7.07
N VAL A 27 0.60 -14.87 -5.98
CA VAL A 27 1.51 -14.11 -5.11
C VAL A 27 2.79 -14.89 -4.89
N SER A 28 3.91 -14.16 -4.84
CA SER A 28 5.24 -14.75 -4.59
C SER A 28 5.95 -13.94 -3.52
N ILE A 29 6.49 -14.63 -2.54
CA ILE A 29 7.21 -14.01 -1.43
C ILE A 29 8.72 -14.09 -1.74
N PRO A 30 9.46 -12.98 -1.62
CA PRO A 30 10.89 -13.02 -1.86
C PRO A 30 11.59 -13.86 -0.79
N TYR A 31 12.62 -14.58 -1.21
CA TYR A 31 13.48 -15.30 -0.28
C TYR A 31 14.48 -14.33 0.33
N GLY A 32 14.59 -14.34 1.66
CA GLY A 32 15.46 -13.41 2.37
C GLY A 32 14.76 -12.12 2.73
N ASP A 33 15.52 -11.14 3.25
CA ASP A 33 14.98 -9.92 3.82
C ASP A 33 15.58 -8.63 3.21
N ASN A 34 16.27 -8.75 2.09
CA ASN A 34 16.92 -7.61 1.43
C ASN A 34 16.04 -6.91 0.39
N SER A 35 14.89 -7.47 0.07
CA SER A 35 14.00 -6.89 -0.93
C SER A 35 13.26 -5.67 -0.39
N LYS A 36 13.03 -4.68 -1.24
CA LYS A 36 12.27 -3.47 -0.89
C LYS A 36 10.77 -3.69 -0.93
N TYR A 37 10.33 -4.79 -1.53
CA TYR A 37 8.91 -5.16 -1.61
C TYR A 37 8.63 -6.34 -0.70
N ASP A 38 7.38 -6.47 -0.27
CA ASP A 38 6.95 -7.57 0.60
C ASP A 38 6.52 -8.80 -0.18
N PHE A 39 5.93 -8.60 -1.35
CA PHE A 39 5.56 -9.69 -2.24
C PHE A 39 5.42 -9.22 -3.68
N ILE A 40 5.41 -10.19 -4.58
CA ILE A 40 5.12 -9.95 -6.00
C ILE A 40 3.72 -10.46 -6.27
N ALA A 41 2.90 -9.64 -6.92
CA ALA A 41 1.58 -10.03 -7.41
C ALA A 41 1.65 -10.28 -8.90
N ASP A 42 1.18 -11.45 -9.34
CA ASP A 42 1.01 -11.77 -10.76
C ASP A 42 -0.41 -11.39 -11.16
N ILE A 43 -0.53 -10.35 -11.96
CA ILE A 43 -1.80 -9.83 -12.42
C ILE A 43 -1.84 -9.98 -13.94
N ASN A 44 -2.48 -11.04 -14.40
CA ASN A 44 -2.59 -11.36 -15.84
C ASN A 44 -1.24 -11.44 -16.54
N GLY A 45 -0.24 -12.04 -15.87
CA GLY A 45 1.09 -12.20 -16.41
C GLY A 45 2.04 -11.04 -16.13
N LYS A 46 1.55 -9.94 -15.58
CA LYS A 46 2.42 -8.86 -15.11
C LYS A 46 2.84 -9.13 -13.67
N LEU A 47 4.13 -9.11 -13.43
CA LEU A 47 4.70 -9.30 -12.10
C LEU A 47 4.95 -7.93 -11.48
N LEU A 48 4.20 -7.59 -10.45
CA LEU A 48 4.24 -6.28 -9.82
C LEU A 48 4.75 -6.38 -8.39
N LYS A 49 5.69 -5.53 -8.05
CA LYS A 49 6.31 -5.48 -6.71
C LYS A 49 5.43 -4.65 -5.78
N ILE A 50 5.02 -5.25 -4.68
CA ILE A 50 4.09 -4.65 -3.72
C ILE A 50 4.78 -4.46 -2.38
N GLN A 51 4.75 -3.23 -1.86
CA GLN A 51 5.18 -2.92 -0.50
C GLN A 51 3.96 -2.62 0.35
N VAL A 52 3.81 -3.35 1.44
CA VAL A 52 2.69 -3.17 2.36
C VAL A 52 3.04 -2.14 3.42
N LYS A 53 2.11 -1.24 3.69
CA LYS A 53 2.23 -0.22 4.74
C LYS A 53 1.02 -0.29 5.66
N THR A 54 1.26 -0.16 6.96
CA THR A 54 0.18 -0.08 7.94
C THR A 54 -0.39 1.32 7.95
N SER A 55 -1.71 1.42 7.83
CA SER A 55 -2.42 2.70 7.90
C SER A 55 -2.86 3.03 9.31
N SER A 56 -3.03 4.31 9.57
CA SER A 56 -3.64 4.81 10.80
C SER A 56 -4.67 5.87 10.45
N LEU A 57 -5.56 6.19 11.39
CA LEU A 57 -6.52 7.28 11.19
C LEU A 57 -5.80 8.62 11.19
N LYS A 58 -6.05 9.43 10.20
CA LYS A 58 -5.63 10.83 10.19
C LYS A 58 -6.66 11.67 10.94
N ASN A 59 -7.93 11.35 10.70
CA ASN A 59 -9.11 11.90 11.39
C ASN A 59 -10.26 10.92 11.15
N GLU A 60 -11.49 11.26 11.52
CA GLU A 60 -12.65 10.38 11.32
C GLU A 60 -12.89 10.00 9.86
N ASP A 61 -12.45 10.84 8.94
CA ASP A 61 -12.80 10.76 7.52
C ASP A 61 -11.66 10.27 6.63
N ALA A 62 -10.51 9.95 7.20
CA ALA A 62 -9.34 9.60 6.39
C ALA A 62 -8.36 8.69 7.12
N ILE A 63 -7.65 7.90 6.34
CA ILE A 63 -6.49 7.12 6.80
C ILE A 63 -5.25 7.64 6.10
N LYS A 64 -4.10 7.35 6.68
CA LYS A 64 -2.80 7.72 6.12
C LYS A 64 -1.78 6.62 6.35
N PHE A 65 -0.76 6.58 5.49
CA PHE A 65 0.39 5.71 5.68
C PHE A 65 1.65 6.40 5.16
N SER A 66 2.80 6.00 5.73
CA SER A 66 4.10 6.51 5.29
C SER A 66 4.50 5.89 3.95
N CYS A 67 5.00 6.72 3.05
CA CYS A 67 5.51 6.27 1.75
C CYS A 67 7.03 6.20 1.72
N ARG A 68 7.68 6.23 2.88
CA ARG A 68 9.13 6.17 2.99
C ARG A 68 9.59 4.84 3.55
N THR A 69 10.80 4.44 3.16
CA THR A 69 11.52 3.37 3.83
C THR A 69 12.45 3.99 4.87
N THR A 70 12.66 3.27 5.97
CA THR A 70 13.56 3.72 7.04
C THR A 70 14.75 2.80 7.13
N HIS A 71 15.95 3.38 7.06
CA HIS A 71 17.21 2.67 7.26
C HIS A 71 17.82 3.09 8.58
N VAL A 72 18.23 2.10 9.37
CA VAL A 72 18.98 2.32 10.61
C VAL A 72 20.37 1.72 10.43
N ASN A 73 21.40 2.54 10.60
CA ASN A 73 22.79 2.09 10.49
C ASN A 73 23.65 2.81 11.54
N CYS A 74 24.96 2.60 11.47
CA CYS A 74 25.92 3.21 12.41
C CYS A 74 25.92 4.74 12.38
N ALA A 75 25.47 5.35 11.29
CA ALA A 75 25.36 6.80 11.14
C ALA A 75 24.01 7.35 11.60
N GLY A 76 23.06 6.48 12.00
CA GLY A 76 21.74 6.88 12.51
C GLY A 76 20.60 6.37 11.63
N VAL A 77 19.45 7.04 11.75
CA VAL A 77 18.23 6.69 11.01
C VAL A 77 18.16 7.56 9.76
N LYS A 78 17.94 6.91 8.62
CA LYS A 78 17.76 7.61 7.35
C LYS A 78 16.43 7.21 6.73
N ASN A 79 15.59 8.21 6.41
CA ASN A 79 14.33 8.01 5.71
C ASN A 79 14.53 8.29 4.23
N GLU A 80 14.11 7.35 3.40
CA GLU A 80 14.23 7.46 1.94
C GLU A 80 12.90 7.21 1.27
N ARG A 81 12.74 7.76 0.07
CA ARG A 81 11.58 7.49 -0.77
C ARG A 81 11.84 6.21 -1.57
N TYR A 82 10.77 5.45 -1.80
CA TYR A 82 10.83 4.33 -2.74
C TYR A 82 10.87 4.86 -4.16
N SER A 83 11.66 4.20 -5.03
CA SER A 83 11.68 4.50 -6.44
C SER A 83 10.80 3.52 -7.21
N ALA A 84 10.45 3.88 -8.45
CA ALA A 84 9.68 3.02 -9.33
C ALA A 84 10.43 1.73 -9.71
N ASP A 85 11.75 1.72 -9.56
CA ASP A 85 12.57 0.52 -9.80
C ASP A 85 12.49 -0.46 -8.63
N GLU A 86 12.17 0.01 -7.44
CA GLU A 86 12.15 -0.81 -6.23
C GLU A 86 10.79 -1.44 -5.98
N ILE A 87 9.73 -0.67 -6.21
CA ILE A 87 8.35 -1.14 -6.03
C ILE A 87 7.45 -0.52 -7.10
N ASP A 88 6.33 -1.18 -7.36
CA ASP A 88 5.32 -0.68 -8.30
C ASP A 88 4.14 -0.06 -7.57
N PHE A 89 3.74 -0.66 -6.45
CA PHE A 89 2.57 -0.22 -5.68
C PHE A 89 2.83 -0.32 -4.19
N PHE A 90 2.16 0.56 -3.46
CA PHE A 90 1.91 0.36 -2.03
C PHE A 90 0.56 -0.33 -1.86
N ALA A 91 0.46 -1.19 -0.86
CA ALA A 91 -0.81 -1.78 -0.45
C ALA A 91 -1.02 -1.50 1.03
N THR A 92 -2.25 -1.26 1.42
CA THR A 92 -2.62 -1.12 2.82
C THR A 92 -4.00 -1.75 3.05
N TYR A 93 -4.32 -2.00 4.30
CA TYR A 93 -5.57 -2.67 4.67
C TYR A 93 -6.25 -1.90 5.79
N TRP A 94 -7.51 -1.59 5.61
CA TRP A 94 -8.28 -0.84 6.59
C TRP A 94 -9.75 -1.22 6.50
N ASP A 95 -10.34 -1.50 7.66
CA ASP A 95 -11.78 -1.79 7.78
C ASP A 95 -12.26 -2.81 6.73
N ASN A 96 -11.58 -3.97 6.70
CA ASN A 96 -11.90 -5.10 5.83
C ASN A 96 -11.71 -4.85 4.33
N LYS A 97 -10.97 -3.81 3.97
CA LYS A 97 -10.68 -3.50 2.57
C LYS A 97 -9.19 -3.33 2.32
N CYS A 98 -8.72 -3.87 1.22
CA CYS A 98 -7.37 -3.67 0.74
C CYS A 98 -7.36 -2.54 -0.29
N TYR A 99 -6.39 -1.64 -0.15
CA TYR A 99 -6.19 -0.52 -1.06
C TYR A 99 -4.84 -0.66 -1.75
N LEU A 100 -4.79 -0.30 -3.02
CA LEU A 100 -3.58 -0.40 -3.85
C LEU A 100 -3.30 0.96 -4.48
N ILE A 101 -2.12 1.50 -4.24
CA ILE A 101 -1.77 2.86 -4.64
C ILE A 101 -0.47 2.85 -5.46
N PRO A 102 -0.48 3.37 -6.70
CA PRO A 102 0.75 3.44 -7.50
C PRO A 102 1.83 4.25 -6.79
N VAL A 103 3.06 3.75 -6.83
CA VAL A 103 4.19 4.44 -6.17
C VAL A 103 4.37 5.87 -6.70
N ALA A 104 4.08 6.10 -7.97
CA ALA A 104 4.22 7.42 -8.59
C ALA A 104 3.29 8.48 -7.98
N GLU A 105 2.20 8.05 -7.33
CA GLU A 105 1.25 8.96 -6.68
C GLU A 105 1.58 9.22 -5.22
N CYS A 106 2.71 8.74 -4.74
CA CYS A 106 3.11 8.82 -3.34
C CYS A 106 4.40 9.62 -3.21
N SER A 107 4.51 10.40 -2.15
CA SER A 107 5.73 11.14 -1.83
C SER A 107 6.24 10.81 -0.43
N VAL A 108 5.82 11.53 0.57
CA VAL A 108 6.22 11.31 1.97
C VAL A 108 5.17 10.49 2.71
N GLU A 109 3.93 10.87 2.52
CA GLU A 109 2.78 10.28 3.21
C GLU A 109 1.61 10.30 2.22
N LYS A 110 0.80 9.26 2.24
CA LYS A 110 -0.42 9.21 1.43
C LYS A 110 -1.63 9.19 2.33
N THR A 111 -2.59 10.04 2.02
CA THR A 111 -3.88 10.12 2.72
C THR A 111 -4.98 9.67 1.78
N LEU A 112 -5.84 8.79 2.26
CA LEU A 112 -7.03 8.34 1.53
C LEU A 112 -8.26 8.77 2.31
N ARG A 113 -9.14 9.53 1.68
CA ARG A 113 -10.36 10.03 2.31
C ARG A 113 -11.55 9.13 2.00
N PHE A 114 -12.40 8.93 3.00
CA PHE A 114 -13.63 8.14 2.84
C PHE A 114 -14.80 9.03 2.40
N VAL A 115 -14.76 10.30 2.75
CA VAL A 115 -15.81 11.26 2.41
C VAL A 115 -15.20 12.56 1.90
N PRO A 116 -15.95 13.36 1.12
CA PRO A 116 -15.45 14.65 0.65
C PRO A 116 -15.13 15.59 1.80
N PRO A 117 -14.10 16.47 1.67
CA PRO A 117 -13.84 17.48 2.67
C PRO A 117 -15.00 18.47 2.75
N ARG A 118 -15.19 19.06 3.95
CA ARG A 118 -16.30 20.01 4.20
C ARG A 118 -16.26 21.24 3.30
N ASN A 119 -15.06 21.65 2.89
CA ASN A 119 -14.88 22.84 2.05
C ASN A 119 -15.15 22.57 0.56
N GLY A 120 -15.58 21.37 0.18
CA GLY A 120 -15.86 21.01 -1.19
C GLY A 120 -14.64 20.83 -2.09
N GLN A 121 -13.44 20.89 -1.53
CA GLN A 121 -12.19 20.69 -2.29
C GLN A 121 -12.15 19.30 -2.89
N THR A 122 -11.82 19.20 -4.19
CA THR A 122 -11.63 17.92 -4.87
C THR A 122 -10.23 17.79 -5.43
N LYS A 123 -9.60 18.90 -5.78
CA LYS A 123 -8.25 18.91 -6.34
C LYS A 123 -7.22 18.53 -5.26
N GLY A 124 -6.33 17.61 -5.60
CA GLY A 124 -5.31 17.13 -4.68
C GLY A 124 -5.82 16.16 -3.61
N ILE A 125 -7.08 15.74 -3.73
CA ILE A 125 -7.71 14.80 -2.79
C ILE A 125 -7.72 13.40 -3.42
N SER A 126 -7.30 12.41 -2.63
CA SER A 126 -7.38 11.01 -3.02
C SER A 126 -8.51 10.35 -2.22
N PHE A 127 -9.52 9.84 -2.94
CA PHE A 127 -10.64 9.15 -2.32
C PHE A 127 -10.35 7.67 -2.23
N ALA A 128 -10.54 7.10 -1.05
CA ALA A 128 -10.24 5.68 -0.80
C ALA A 128 -10.95 4.75 -1.79
N ALA A 129 -12.18 5.06 -2.15
CA ALA A 129 -12.96 4.23 -3.08
C ALA A 129 -12.26 4.04 -4.44
N GLU A 130 -11.45 5.02 -4.88
CA GLU A 130 -10.73 4.93 -6.15
C GLU A 130 -9.54 3.96 -6.07
N TYR A 131 -9.08 3.65 -4.87
CA TYR A 131 -7.89 2.83 -4.64
C TYR A 131 -8.22 1.43 -4.11
N GLU A 132 -9.49 1.04 -4.04
CA GLU A 132 -9.85 -0.31 -3.66
C GLU A 132 -9.21 -1.31 -4.62
N LEU A 133 -8.75 -2.42 -4.07
CA LEU A 133 -7.94 -3.39 -4.81
C LEU A 133 -8.59 -3.82 -6.14
N ALA A 134 -9.84 -4.23 -6.12
CA ALA A 134 -10.54 -4.69 -7.33
C ALA A 134 -10.55 -3.62 -8.42
N LYS A 135 -10.75 -2.36 -8.03
CA LYS A 135 -10.77 -1.24 -8.97
C LYS A 135 -9.40 -1.00 -9.62
N GLN A 136 -8.35 -1.05 -8.81
CA GLN A 136 -6.99 -0.87 -9.31
C GLN A 136 -6.56 -2.06 -10.18
N LEU A 137 -6.94 -3.27 -9.81
CA LEU A 137 -6.62 -4.45 -10.62
C LEU A 137 -7.28 -4.38 -12.00
N SER A 138 -8.50 -3.87 -12.08
CA SER A 138 -9.18 -3.70 -13.38
C SER A 138 -8.47 -2.71 -14.28
N LYS A 139 -7.84 -1.69 -13.73
CA LYS A 139 -7.03 -0.72 -14.50
C LYS A 139 -5.74 -1.36 -15.03
N ILE A 140 -5.13 -2.23 -14.24
CA ILE A 140 -3.86 -2.88 -14.60
C ILE A 140 -4.10 -3.95 -15.66
N GLY A 141 -5.12 -4.78 -15.47
CA GLY A 141 -5.40 -5.91 -16.34
C GLY A 141 -6.36 -5.63 -17.47
N GLY A 142 -7.02 -4.48 -17.46
CA GLY A 142 -8.15 -4.18 -18.34
C GLY A 142 -7.80 -3.61 -19.69
N SER A 143 -6.55 -3.58 -20.04
CA SER A 143 -6.14 -3.01 -21.33
C SER A 143 -6.32 -4.04 -22.43
N ASN A 144 -7.42 -4.00 -23.03
CA ASN A 144 -7.60 -4.71 -24.31
C ASN A 144 -7.63 -3.70 -25.44
#